data_0b53de8b6ddd534a2fff204ec032823b
#
_entry.id   0b53de8b6ddd534a2fff204ec032823b
#
_cell.length_a   1.000
_cell.length_b   1.000
_cell.length_c   1.000
_cell.angle_alpha   90.00
_cell.angle_beta   90.00
_cell.angle_gamma   90.00
#
_symmetry.space_group_name_H-M   'P 1'
#
loop_
_entity.id
_entity.type
_entity.pdbx_description
1 polymer ?
#
loop_
_entity_poly.entity_id
_entity_poly.type
_entity_poly.pdbx_seq_one_letter_code
_entity_poly.pdbx_strand_id
1 'polypeptide(L)'
;MLTCVEAMPIKHPITRLSAEERREAIIRAALKVFSENGFHGTTTKALAKAAGVSEALIFRHFPGKEELYAAMQTECCRLKSNEESERVMSLDPSTSTLVIMVHFLIAKMLIPPKDASGIENSLHRLLAQSFMEDGEFARQFMRHVADELIAKLEACVKAAAKAGDMIDSPVRPDLRAWFVEHFAAMLMLNQLPGEPIVVFKASPAAQLEQAVWFALLGMGLKPEAIRRQYNPKAFALLTA
;
A
#
# COMPACT_ATOMS: atom_id res chain seq x y z
N MET A 1 41.27 -4.26 51.51
CA MET A 1 39.83 -3.97 51.67
C MET A 1 39.39 -3.18 50.49
N LEU A 2 38.81 -3.86 49.51
CA LEU A 2 38.21 -3.23 48.28
C LEU A 2 36.73 -3.35 48.48
N THR A 3 36.07 -2.21 48.66
CA THR A 3 34.62 -2.09 48.77
C THR A 3 34.00 -2.21 47.39
N CYS A 4 33.21 -3.27 47.16
CA CYS A 4 32.30 -3.41 46.03
C CYS A 4 31.25 -2.30 46.07
N VAL A 5 31.25 -1.43 45.07
CA VAL A 5 30.11 -0.51 44.81
C VAL A 5 29.12 -1.28 43.96
N GLU A 6 27.99 -1.69 44.57
CA GLU A 6 26.85 -2.24 43.86
C GLU A 6 26.28 -1.18 42.95
N ALA A 7 26.31 -1.46 41.63
CA ALA A 7 25.62 -0.63 40.62
C ALA A 7 24.10 -0.81 40.75
N MET A 8 23.41 0.22 41.23
CA MET A 8 21.94 0.27 41.19
C MET A 8 21.44 0.19 39.76
N PRO A 9 20.40 -0.63 39.44
CA PRO A 9 19.81 -0.68 38.13
C PRO A 9 19.08 0.64 37.85
N ILE A 10 19.52 1.33 36.79
CA ILE A 10 18.85 2.53 36.29
C ILE A 10 17.49 2.07 35.74
N LYS A 11 16.42 2.30 36.49
CA LYS A 11 15.04 2.19 35.99
C LYS A 11 14.85 3.30 34.96
N HIS A 12 14.91 2.95 33.65
CA HIS A 12 14.41 3.84 32.61
C HIS A 12 12.95 4.18 32.91
N PRO A 13 12.56 5.46 32.93
CA PRO A 13 11.17 5.83 33.14
C PRO A 13 10.38 5.23 31.98
N ILE A 14 9.39 4.38 32.25
CA ILE A 14 8.40 3.92 31.28
C ILE A 14 7.61 5.17 30.91
N THR A 15 7.96 5.78 29.78
CA THR A 15 7.27 6.95 29.25
C THR A 15 5.83 6.54 29.00
N ARG A 16 4.90 7.07 29.78
CA ARG A 16 3.47 6.77 29.69
C ARG A 16 2.94 7.41 28.40
N LEU A 17 2.55 6.59 27.40
CA LEU A 17 1.97 7.07 26.16
C LEU A 17 0.81 8.06 26.45
N SER A 18 0.74 9.14 25.69
CA SER A 18 -0.40 10.04 25.66
C SER A 18 -1.67 9.30 25.23
N ALA A 19 -2.83 9.92 25.39
CA ALA A 19 -4.10 9.32 24.96
C ALA A 19 -4.12 9.10 23.44
N GLU A 20 -3.54 10.03 22.67
CA GLU A 20 -3.48 9.92 21.20
C GLU A 20 -2.48 8.85 20.73
N GLU A 21 -1.26 8.83 21.27
CA GLU A 21 -0.29 7.77 20.97
C GLU A 21 -0.83 6.38 21.30
N ARG A 22 -1.63 6.27 22.36
CA ARG A 22 -2.27 5.02 22.74
C ARG A 22 -3.40 4.63 21.77
N ARG A 23 -4.18 5.62 21.35
CA ARG A 23 -5.22 5.42 20.34
C ARG A 23 -4.63 4.90 19.02
N GLU A 24 -3.56 5.51 18.55
CA GLU A 24 -2.84 5.06 17.35
C GLU A 24 -2.23 3.66 17.51
N ALA A 25 -1.67 3.35 18.68
CA ALA A 25 -1.12 2.02 18.97
C ALA A 25 -2.22 0.93 18.93
N ILE A 26 -3.42 1.23 19.44
CA ILE A 26 -4.59 0.33 19.37
C ILE A 26 -5.01 0.14 17.90
N ILE A 27 -5.10 1.19 17.11
CA ILE A 27 -5.44 1.11 15.68
C ILE A 27 -4.44 0.24 14.91
N ARG A 28 -3.12 0.44 15.11
CA ARG A 28 -2.10 -0.38 14.47
C ARG A 28 -2.18 -1.85 14.85
N ALA A 29 -2.42 -2.15 16.12
CA ALA A 29 -2.63 -3.53 16.57
C ALA A 29 -3.90 -4.15 15.98
N ALA A 30 -4.98 -3.36 15.88
CA ALA A 30 -6.25 -3.78 15.31
C ALA A 30 -6.13 -4.16 13.84
N LEU A 31 -5.36 -3.41 13.05
CA LEU A 31 -5.13 -3.71 11.63
C LEU A 31 -4.64 -5.15 11.43
N LYS A 32 -3.65 -5.59 12.22
CA LYS A 32 -3.13 -6.95 12.14
C LYS A 32 -4.20 -7.98 12.47
N VAL A 33 -4.94 -7.79 13.56
CA VAL A 33 -5.97 -8.75 14.01
C VAL A 33 -7.12 -8.86 13.00
N PHE A 34 -7.59 -7.72 12.49
CA PHE A 34 -8.65 -7.71 11.48
C PHE A 34 -8.19 -8.32 10.15
N SER A 35 -6.95 -8.09 9.73
CA SER A 35 -6.41 -8.68 8.50
C SER A 35 -6.21 -10.19 8.55
N GLU A 36 -6.07 -10.76 9.76
CA GLU A 36 -5.92 -12.20 9.98
C GLU A 36 -7.27 -12.92 10.15
N ASN A 37 -8.26 -12.27 10.78
CA ASN A 37 -9.49 -12.92 11.23
C ASN A 37 -10.77 -12.37 10.54
N GLY A 38 -10.65 -11.32 9.73
CA GLY A 38 -11.80 -10.57 9.22
C GLY A 38 -12.52 -9.77 10.32
N PHE A 39 -13.51 -8.98 9.91
CA PHE A 39 -14.32 -8.22 10.86
C PHE A 39 -15.11 -9.14 11.79
N HIS A 40 -15.82 -10.13 11.24
CA HIS A 40 -16.70 -11.01 12.01
C HIS A 40 -15.94 -11.97 12.94
N GLY A 41 -14.76 -12.47 12.51
CA GLY A 41 -13.90 -13.36 13.28
C GLY A 41 -13.11 -12.68 14.40
N THR A 42 -13.05 -11.35 14.41
CA THR A 42 -12.30 -10.59 15.41
C THR A 42 -13.10 -10.33 16.67
N THR A 43 -12.51 -10.61 17.84
CA THR A 43 -13.09 -10.33 19.15
C THR A 43 -12.39 -9.18 19.86
N THR A 44 -13.09 -8.43 20.71
CA THR A 44 -12.49 -7.37 21.55
C THR A 44 -11.36 -7.87 22.43
N LYS A 45 -11.47 -9.11 22.92
CA LYS A 45 -10.42 -9.77 23.70
C LYS A 45 -9.14 -9.97 22.85
N ALA A 46 -9.27 -10.38 21.60
CA ALA A 46 -8.11 -10.52 20.69
C ALA A 46 -7.46 -9.17 20.40
N LEU A 47 -8.26 -8.13 20.18
CA LEU A 47 -7.80 -6.75 19.98
C LEU A 47 -7.05 -6.21 21.20
N ALA A 48 -7.61 -6.41 22.41
CA ALA A 48 -6.98 -6.00 23.67
C ALA A 48 -5.64 -6.70 23.89
N LYS A 49 -5.58 -8.01 23.65
CA LYS A 49 -4.37 -8.81 23.74
C LYS A 49 -3.30 -8.30 22.75
N ALA A 50 -3.66 -8.05 21.50
CA ALA A 50 -2.74 -7.57 20.47
C ALA A 50 -2.20 -6.17 20.76
N ALA A 51 -3.05 -5.28 21.29
CA ALA A 51 -2.66 -3.92 21.68
C ALA A 51 -1.94 -3.85 23.04
N GLY A 52 -1.85 -4.95 23.79
CA GLY A 52 -1.25 -4.98 25.12
C GLY A 52 -2.01 -4.15 26.16
N VAL A 53 -3.34 -4.08 26.05
CA VAL A 53 -4.22 -3.27 26.89
C VAL A 53 -5.39 -4.10 27.43
N SER A 54 -6.17 -3.52 28.36
CA SER A 54 -7.45 -4.13 28.78
C SER A 54 -8.57 -3.84 27.78
N GLU A 55 -9.58 -4.70 27.69
CA GLU A 55 -10.80 -4.45 26.92
C GLU A 55 -11.47 -3.14 27.33
N ALA A 56 -11.52 -2.86 28.64
CA ALA A 56 -12.05 -1.61 29.16
C ALA A 56 -11.32 -0.37 28.62
N LEU A 57 -10.01 -0.48 28.36
CA LEU A 57 -9.26 0.62 27.77
C LEU A 57 -9.57 0.77 26.27
N ILE A 58 -9.82 -0.30 25.54
CA ILE A 58 -10.31 -0.24 24.16
C ILE A 58 -11.64 0.50 24.13
N PHE A 59 -12.62 0.09 24.96
CA PHE A 59 -13.93 0.72 25.00
C PHE A 59 -13.91 2.21 25.42
N ARG A 60 -12.89 2.62 26.15
CA ARG A 60 -12.71 4.04 26.48
C ARG A 60 -12.27 4.89 25.27
N HIS A 61 -11.55 4.31 24.31
CA HIS A 61 -11.11 4.99 23.08
C HIS A 61 -12.07 4.78 21.91
N PHE A 62 -12.73 3.63 21.87
CA PHE A 62 -13.63 3.22 20.79
C PHE A 62 -14.86 2.55 21.43
N PRO A 63 -16.06 3.16 21.29
CA PRO A 63 -17.31 2.64 21.91
C PRO A 63 -17.65 1.20 21.54
N GLY A 64 -17.20 0.74 20.36
CA GLY A 64 -17.38 -0.63 19.89
C GLY A 64 -16.31 -1.08 18.90
N LYS A 65 -16.45 -2.32 18.45
CA LYS A 65 -15.56 -2.92 17.44
C LYS A 65 -15.71 -2.24 16.09
N GLU A 66 -16.89 -1.78 15.76
CA GLU A 66 -17.26 -1.06 14.55
C GLU A 66 -16.51 0.27 14.45
N GLU A 67 -16.48 1.05 15.53
CA GLU A 67 -15.78 2.34 15.57
C GLU A 67 -14.26 2.18 15.51
N LEU A 68 -13.72 1.12 16.12
CA LEU A 68 -12.30 0.81 16.00
C LEU A 68 -11.97 0.38 14.56
N TYR A 69 -12.83 -0.42 13.93
CA TYR A 69 -12.68 -0.83 12.54
C TYR A 69 -12.72 0.36 11.58
N ALA A 70 -13.69 1.27 11.75
CA ALA A 70 -13.81 2.49 10.96
C ALA A 70 -12.59 3.42 11.14
N ALA A 71 -12.11 3.58 12.39
CA ALA A 71 -10.92 4.36 12.68
C ALA A 71 -9.66 3.76 12.03
N MET A 72 -9.52 2.43 12.06
CA MET A 72 -8.45 1.70 11.38
C MET A 72 -8.51 1.89 9.87
N GLN A 73 -9.69 1.80 9.25
CA GLN A 73 -9.87 2.02 7.81
C GLN A 73 -9.41 3.43 7.40
N THR A 74 -9.80 4.45 8.18
CA THR A 74 -9.39 5.85 7.96
C THR A 74 -7.87 5.99 8.06
N GLU A 75 -7.26 5.37 9.05
CA GLU A 75 -5.80 5.41 9.23
C GLU A 75 -5.06 4.68 8.11
N CYS A 76 -5.58 3.58 7.60
CA CYS A 76 -5.02 2.87 6.45
C CYS A 76 -4.96 3.74 5.19
N CYS A 77 -5.98 4.55 4.94
CA CYS A 77 -5.98 5.52 3.83
C CYS A 77 -4.90 6.58 4.02
N ARG A 78 -4.68 7.04 5.26
CA ARG A 78 -3.65 8.04 5.61
C ARG A 78 -2.23 7.48 5.54
N LEU A 79 -1.99 6.24 5.99
CA LEU A 79 -0.66 5.61 6.02
C LEU A 79 -0.09 5.30 4.63
N LYS A 80 -0.91 5.38 3.57
CA LYS A 80 -0.46 5.13 2.19
C LYS A 80 0.37 6.27 1.59
N SER A 81 0.31 7.48 2.14
CA SER A 81 1.14 8.60 1.73
C SER A 81 2.52 8.51 2.42
N ASN A 82 3.52 8.02 1.71
CA ASN A 82 4.92 8.18 2.09
C ASN A 82 5.58 9.25 1.19
N GLU A 83 6.72 9.78 1.63
CA GLU A 83 7.46 10.84 0.90
C GLU A 83 7.75 10.48 -0.56
N GLU A 84 7.95 9.20 -0.84
CA GLU A 84 8.20 8.70 -2.19
C GLU A 84 6.95 8.78 -3.07
N SER A 85 5.79 8.38 -2.53
CA SER A 85 4.49 8.52 -3.21
C SER A 85 4.18 9.99 -3.48
N GLU A 86 4.39 10.86 -2.48
CA GLU A 86 4.16 12.30 -2.61
C GLU A 86 5.05 12.93 -3.69
N ARG A 87 6.34 12.54 -3.75
CA ARG A 87 7.26 12.99 -4.81
C ARG A 87 6.79 12.57 -6.20
N VAL A 88 6.38 11.31 -6.37
CA VAL A 88 5.86 10.82 -7.65
C VAL A 88 4.56 11.55 -8.03
N MET A 89 3.67 11.77 -7.07
CA MET A 89 2.41 12.47 -7.28
C MET A 89 2.58 13.96 -7.56
N SER A 90 3.69 14.60 -7.14
CA SER A 90 3.97 16.01 -7.41
C SER A 90 4.49 16.28 -8.82
N LEU A 91 4.96 15.26 -9.56
CA LEU A 91 5.48 15.43 -10.92
C LEU A 91 4.41 15.94 -11.89
N ASP A 92 4.78 16.84 -12.82
CA ASP A 92 3.85 17.30 -13.84
C ASP A 92 3.43 16.17 -14.81
N PRO A 93 2.17 16.14 -15.28
CA PRO A 93 1.70 15.12 -16.22
C PRO A 93 2.50 15.14 -17.52
N SER A 94 3.12 14.01 -17.85
CA SER A 94 3.94 13.81 -19.05
C SER A 94 4.06 12.32 -19.39
N THR A 95 4.63 11.97 -20.54
CA THR A 95 5.00 10.59 -20.90
C THR A 95 5.98 10.01 -19.87
N SER A 96 6.96 10.78 -19.44
CA SER A 96 7.94 10.36 -18.43
C SER A 96 7.27 10.06 -17.09
N THR A 97 6.39 10.95 -16.64
CA THR A 97 5.62 10.77 -15.40
C THR A 97 4.73 9.54 -15.46
N LEU A 98 4.08 9.28 -16.61
CA LEU A 98 3.30 8.07 -16.83
C LEU A 98 4.14 6.80 -16.59
N VAL A 99 5.32 6.76 -17.19
CA VAL A 99 6.25 5.62 -17.07
C VAL A 99 6.73 5.45 -15.62
N ILE A 100 7.08 6.53 -14.93
CA ILE A 100 7.47 6.52 -13.52
C ILE A 100 6.34 6.01 -12.63
N MET A 101 5.12 6.53 -12.81
CA MET A 101 3.96 6.13 -12.01
C MET A 101 3.60 4.65 -12.18
N VAL A 102 3.62 4.14 -13.42
CA VAL A 102 3.34 2.73 -13.70
C VAL A 102 4.42 1.84 -13.10
N HIS A 103 5.70 2.21 -13.25
CA HIS A 103 6.79 1.48 -12.60
C HIS A 103 6.64 1.44 -11.08
N PHE A 104 6.40 2.60 -10.47
CA PHE A 104 6.25 2.73 -9.03
C PHE A 104 5.05 1.91 -8.49
N LEU A 105 3.90 1.99 -9.17
CA LEU A 105 2.71 1.22 -8.81
C LEU A 105 2.98 -0.28 -8.83
N ILE A 106 3.56 -0.79 -9.92
CA ILE A 106 3.84 -2.22 -10.08
C ILE A 106 4.94 -2.67 -9.12
N ALA A 107 5.99 -1.87 -8.93
CA ALA A 107 7.06 -2.18 -7.98
C ALA A 107 6.53 -2.34 -6.55
N LYS A 108 5.67 -1.43 -6.11
CA LYS A 108 5.02 -1.51 -4.78
C LYS A 108 4.14 -2.76 -4.60
N MET A 109 3.53 -3.24 -5.66
CA MET A 109 2.65 -4.42 -5.60
C MET A 109 3.40 -5.73 -5.78
N LEU A 110 4.52 -5.72 -6.53
CA LEU A 110 5.28 -6.93 -6.85
C LEU A 110 6.42 -7.21 -5.86
N ILE A 111 7.03 -6.14 -5.32
CA ILE A 111 8.14 -6.28 -4.38
C ILE A 111 7.58 -6.27 -2.96
N PRO A 112 7.81 -7.34 -2.17
CA PRO A 112 7.35 -7.36 -0.78
C PRO A 112 7.86 -6.14 -0.02
N PRO A 113 7.00 -5.52 0.80
CA PRO A 113 7.41 -4.35 1.59
C PRO A 113 8.55 -4.73 2.53
N LYS A 114 9.55 -3.84 2.62
CA LYS A 114 10.66 -3.94 3.59
C LYS A 114 10.21 -3.63 5.03
N ASP A 115 8.93 -3.30 5.20
CA ASP A 115 8.34 -2.88 6.45
C ASP A 115 8.29 -4.03 7.46
N ALA A 116 9.14 -3.92 8.50
CA ALA A 116 9.16 -4.87 9.61
C ALA A 116 7.86 -4.88 10.44
N SER A 117 6.99 -3.86 10.31
CA SER A 117 5.72 -3.78 11.02
C SER A 117 4.64 -4.70 10.43
N GLY A 118 4.76 -5.07 9.15
CA GLY A 118 3.79 -5.88 8.42
C GLY A 118 2.46 -5.15 8.14
N ILE A 119 2.39 -3.84 8.33
CA ILE A 119 1.19 -3.02 8.15
C ILE A 119 0.70 -3.09 6.70
N GLU A 120 1.60 -2.95 5.74
CA GLU A 120 1.26 -2.95 4.32
C GLU A 120 0.69 -4.30 3.86
N ASN A 121 1.28 -5.41 4.33
CA ASN A 121 0.76 -6.76 4.10
C ASN A 121 -0.63 -6.96 4.74
N SER A 122 -0.84 -6.40 5.93
CA SER A 122 -2.12 -6.45 6.62
C SER A 122 -3.19 -5.66 5.87
N LEU A 123 -2.84 -4.49 5.32
CA LEU A 123 -3.73 -3.69 4.48
C LEU A 123 -4.17 -4.44 3.20
N HIS A 124 -3.22 -5.06 2.50
CA HIS A 124 -3.51 -5.84 1.29
C HIS A 124 -4.44 -7.03 1.59
N ARG A 125 -4.23 -7.74 2.71
CA ARG A 125 -5.12 -8.83 3.16
C ARG A 125 -6.51 -8.31 3.47
N LEU A 126 -6.62 -7.20 4.18
CA LEU A 126 -7.89 -6.59 4.54
C LEU A 126 -8.68 -6.15 3.30
N LEU A 127 -8.00 -5.56 2.31
CA LEU A 127 -8.61 -5.23 1.02
C LEU A 127 -9.13 -6.48 0.31
N ALA A 128 -8.31 -7.53 0.20
CA ALA A 128 -8.71 -8.78 -0.44
C ALA A 128 -9.93 -9.41 0.26
N GLN A 129 -9.97 -9.41 1.58
CA GLN A 129 -11.12 -9.89 2.35
C GLN A 129 -12.37 -9.05 2.07
N SER A 130 -12.25 -7.73 2.09
CA SER A 130 -13.37 -6.84 1.82
C SER A 130 -13.96 -7.05 0.42
N PHE A 131 -13.16 -7.34 -0.59
CA PHE A 131 -13.66 -7.69 -1.93
C PHE A 131 -14.52 -8.97 -1.94
N MET A 132 -14.27 -9.91 -1.04
CA MET A 132 -15.00 -11.18 -0.94
C MET A 132 -16.19 -11.11 0.03
N GLU A 133 -16.26 -10.09 0.88
CA GLU A 133 -17.33 -9.87 1.86
C GLU A 133 -18.33 -8.83 1.32
N ASP A 134 -18.54 -7.74 2.06
CA ASP A 134 -19.50 -6.68 1.71
C ASP A 134 -18.93 -5.59 0.78
N GLY A 135 -17.63 -5.55 0.60
CA GLY A 135 -16.90 -4.57 -0.21
C GLY A 135 -16.88 -3.15 0.36
N GLU A 136 -17.31 -2.92 1.59
CA GLU A 136 -17.45 -1.56 2.13
C GLU A 136 -16.10 -0.87 2.27
N PHE A 137 -15.13 -1.52 2.90
CA PHE A 137 -13.77 -0.99 3.01
C PHE A 137 -13.11 -0.83 1.62
N ALA A 138 -13.25 -1.83 0.75
CA ALA A 138 -12.69 -1.75 -0.60
C ALA A 138 -13.27 -0.55 -1.37
N ARG A 139 -14.58 -0.28 -1.31
CA ARG A 139 -15.20 0.89 -1.94
C ARG A 139 -14.67 2.21 -1.40
N GLN A 140 -14.49 2.31 -0.08
CA GLN A 140 -13.94 3.52 0.55
C GLN A 140 -12.49 3.75 0.10
N PHE A 141 -11.67 2.69 0.13
CA PHE A 141 -10.28 2.74 -0.29
C PHE A 141 -10.14 3.08 -1.78
N MET A 142 -10.92 2.43 -2.66
CA MET A 142 -10.87 2.66 -4.10
C MET A 142 -11.38 4.05 -4.50
N ARG A 143 -12.28 4.69 -3.73
CA ARG A 143 -12.63 6.10 -3.96
C ARG A 143 -11.41 7.01 -3.75
N HIS A 144 -10.65 6.80 -2.70
CA HIS A 144 -9.42 7.55 -2.44
C HIS A 144 -8.37 7.32 -3.54
N VAL A 145 -8.20 6.07 -4.00
CA VAL A 145 -7.33 5.74 -5.14
C VAL A 145 -7.81 6.42 -6.44
N ALA A 146 -9.13 6.51 -6.65
CA ALA A 146 -9.69 7.16 -7.83
C ALA A 146 -9.39 8.66 -7.86
N ASP A 147 -9.58 9.33 -6.74
CA ASP A 147 -9.44 10.78 -6.65
C ASP A 147 -7.99 11.25 -6.84
N GLU A 148 -7.01 10.44 -6.48
CA GLU A 148 -5.60 10.80 -6.56
C GLU A 148 -4.88 10.08 -7.72
N LEU A 149 -4.70 8.76 -7.61
CA LEU A 149 -3.86 7.99 -8.53
C LEU A 149 -4.47 7.92 -9.93
N ILE A 150 -5.75 7.57 -10.04
CA ILE A 150 -6.41 7.38 -11.35
C ILE A 150 -6.52 8.72 -12.08
N ALA A 151 -6.91 9.79 -11.39
CA ALA A 151 -6.97 11.13 -11.98
C ALA A 151 -5.60 11.57 -12.52
N LYS A 152 -4.52 11.29 -11.79
CA LYS A 152 -3.16 11.62 -12.21
C LYS A 152 -2.70 10.79 -13.42
N LEU A 153 -2.95 9.47 -13.39
CA LEU A 153 -2.64 8.59 -14.53
C LEU A 153 -3.39 9.02 -15.79
N GLU A 154 -4.67 9.37 -15.66
CA GLU A 154 -5.47 9.88 -16.77
C GLU A 154 -4.89 11.18 -17.36
N ALA A 155 -4.47 12.11 -16.50
CA ALA A 155 -3.81 13.33 -16.93
C ALA A 155 -2.49 13.04 -17.68
N CYS A 156 -1.71 12.07 -17.21
CA CYS A 156 -0.48 11.62 -17.87
C CYS A 156 -0.75 10.97 -19.24
N VAL A 157 -1.80 10.14 -19.34
CA VAL A 157 -2.23 9.55 -20.62
C VAL A 157 -2.61 10.64 -21.64
N LYS A 158 -3.37 11.66 -21.20
CA LYS A 158 -3.73 12.81 -22.06
C LYS A 158 -2.48 13.58 -22.50
N ALA A 159 -1.52 13.81 -21.61
CA ALA A 159 -0.26 14.47 -21.93
C ALA A 159 0.58 13.66 -22.91
N ALA A 160 0.69 12.34 -22.73
CA ALA A 160 1.40 11.44 -23.63
C ALA A 160 0.74 11.39 -25.03
N ALA A 161 -0.59 11.42 -25.08
CA ALA A 161 -1.33 11.49 -26.36
C ALA A 161 -1.03 12.82 -27.10
N LYS A 162 -1.02 13.95 -26.38
CA LYS A 162 -0.66 15.25 -26.94
C LYS A 162 0.79 15.30 -27.44
N ALA A 163 1.70 14.57 -26.81
CA ALA A 163 3.10 14.42 -27.23
C ALA A 163 3.28 13.47 -28.43
N GLY A 164 2.22 12.80 -28.91
CA GLY A 164 2.28 11.84 -30.01
C GLY A 164 2.85 10.47 -29.61
N ASP A 165 2.98 10.20 -28.33
CA ASP A 165 3.59 8.98 -27.76
C ASP A 165 2.60 7.82 -27.58
N MET A 166 1.30 8.04 -27.85
CA MET A 166 0.26 7.03 -27.73
C MET A 166 -0.18 6.49 -29.10
N ILE A 167 -0.59 5.22 -29.11
CA ILE A 167 -1.35 4.65 -30.23
C ILE A 167 -2.79 5.12 -30.17
N ASP A 168 -3.45 5.17 -31.31
CA ASP A 168 -4.91 5.32 -31.32
C ASP A 168 -5.57 4.09 -30.70
N SER A 169 -6.56 4.30 -29.82
CA SER A 169 -7.21 3.22 -29.10
C SER A 169 -8.62 3.61 -28.69
N PRO A 170 -9.61 2.72 -28.88
CA PRO A 170 -10.99 2.95 -28.47
C PRO A 170 -11.18 2.91 -26.94
N VAL A 171 -10.18 2.45 -26.18
CA VAL A 171 -10.25 2.34 -24.71
C VAL A 171 -10.07 3.72 -24.09
N ARG A 172 -11.02 4.13 -23.28
CA ARG A 172 -11.01 5.42 -22.56
C ARG A 172 -9.79 5.52 -21.63
N PRO A 173 -9.21 6.73 -21.45
CA PRO A 173 -8.04 6.94 -20.59
C PRO A 173 -8.22 6.49 -19.12
N ASP A 174 -9.39 6.78 -18.53
CA ASP A 174 -9.72 6.35 -17.17
C ASP A 174 -9.77 4.82 -17.04
N LEU A 175 -10.35 4.12 -18.00
CA LEU A 175 -10.38 2.64 -17.99
C LEU A 175 -8.99 2.04 -18.14
N ARG A 176 -8.11 2.64 -18.95
CA ARG A 176 -6.70 2.18 -19.06
C ARG A 176 -6.00 2.29 -17.71
N ALA A 177 -6.21 3.40 -16.98
CA ALA A 177 -5.63 3.60 -15.65
C ALA A 177 -6.16 2.55 -14.65
N TRP A 178 -7.47 2.30 -14.64
CA TRP A 178 -8.07 1.27 -13.79
C TRP A 178 -7.58 -0.14 -14.12
N PHE A 179 -7.45 -0.48 -15.41
CA PHE A 179 -6.97 -1.82 -15.79
C PHE A 179 -5.52 -2.05 -15.36
N VAL A 180 -4.67 -1.03 -15.38
CA VAL A 180 -3.30 -1.14 -14.87
C VAL A 180 -3.28 -1.25 -13.35
N GLU A 181 -4.12 -0.50 -12.64
CA GLU A 181 -4.28 -0.65 -11.19
C GLU A 181 -4.71 -2.08 -10.83
N HIS A 182 -5.75 -2.62 -11.46
CA HIS A 182 -6.23 -3.98 -11.20
C HIS A 182 -5.21 -5.05 -11.59
N PHE A 183 -4.45 -4.84 -12.66
CA PHE A 183 -3.33 -5.71 -13.01
C PHE A 183 -2.26 -5.72 -11.90
N ALA A 184 -1.88 -4.55 -11.39
CA ALA A 184 -0.93 -4.44 -10.29
C ALA A 184 -1.47 -5.08 -9.00
N ALA A 185 -2.76 -4.88 -8.69
CA ALA A 185 -3.42 -5.53 -7.56
C ALA A 185 -3.42 -7.06 -7.68
N MET A 186 -3.60 -7.62 -8.87
CA MET A 186 -3.52 -9.08 -9.08
C MET A 186 -2.11 -9.63 -8.86
N LEU A 187 -1.06 -8.88 -9.24
CA LEU A 187 0.33 -9.25 -8.93
C LEU A 187 0.58 -9.27 -7.42
N MET A 188 0.01 -8.33 -6.68
CA MET A 188 0.05 -8.29 -5.23
C MET A 188 -0.68 -9.50 -4.61
N LEU A 189 -1.90 -9.80 -5.07
CA LEU A 189 -2.67 -10.95 -4.59
C LEU A 189 -1.93 -12.28 -4.76
N ASN A 190 -1.13 -12.42 -5.83
CA ASN A 190 -0.28 -13.58 -6.05
C ASN A 190 0.75 -13.81 -4.91
N GLN A 191 1.15 -12.75 -4.20
CA GLN A 191 2.15 -12.80 -3.12
C GLN A 191 1.54 -12.95 -1.72
N LEU A 192 0.23 -12.70 -1.55
CA LEU A 192 -0.42 -12.64 -0.23
C LEU A 192 -0.31 -13.90 0.63
N PRO A 193 -0.31 -15.14 0.09
CA PRO A 193 -0.16 -16.36 0.89
C PRO A 193 1.22 -16.54 1.54
N GLY A 194 2.20 -15.69 1.24
CA GLY A 194 3.58 -15.82 1.71
C GLY A 194 4.48 -16.55 0.71
N GLU A 195 3.99 -17.62 0.09
CA GLU A 195 4.58 -18.20 -1.13
C GLU A 195 3.71 -17.82 -2.33
N PRO A 196 4.29 -17.40 -3.46
CA PRO A 196 3.51 -17.02 -4.64
C PRO A 196 2.63 -18.17 -5.14
N ILE A 197 1.37 -17.89 -5.45
CA ILE A 197 0.45 -18.88 -6.03
C ILE A 197 0.95 -19.33 -7.42
N VAL A 198 1.42 -18.35 -8.21
CA VAL A 198 2.06 -18.60 -9.51
C VAL A 198 3.53 -18.23 -9.43
N VAL A 199 4.40 -19.21 -9.66
CA VAL A 199 5.85 -18.99 -9.71
C VAL A 199 6.25 -18.67 -11.14
N PHE A 200 6.59 -17.42 -11.41
CA PHE A 200 7.11 -17.01 -12.71
C PHE A 200 8.58 -17.44 -12.86
N LYS A 201 8.91 -18.02 -14.01
CA LYS A 201 10.30 -18.44 -14.34
C LYS A 201 11.15 -17.23 -14.77
N ALA A 202 11.25 -16.22 -13.91
CA ALA A 202 12.02 -15.00 -14.16
C ALA A 202 12.54 -14.44 -12.82
N SER A 203 13.65 -13.71 -12.86
CA SER A 203 14.13 -13.00 -11.67
C SER A 203 13.14 -11.89 -11.28
N PRO A 204 13.10 -11.47 -10.00
CA PRO A 204 12.21 -10.37 -9.57
C PRO A 204 12.37 -9.09 -10.39
N ALA A 205 13.60 -8.73 -10.76
CA ALA A 205 13.86 -7.56 -11.60
C ALA A 205 13.29 -7.73 -13.02
N ALA A 206 13.43 -8.93 -13.62
CA ALA A 206 12.87 -9.22 -14.93
C ALA A 206 11.33 -9.28 -14.91
N GLN A 207 10.74 -9.77 -13.81
CA GLN A 207 9.28 -9.75 -13.62
C GLN A 207 8.76 -8.32 -13.58
N LEU A 208 9.39 -7.46 -12.78
CA LEU A 208 9.03 -6.05 -12.68
C LEU A 208 9.12 -5.35 -14.04
N GLU A 209 10.26 -5.50 -14.73
CA GLU A 209 10.48 -4.88 -16.04
C GLU A 209 9.40 -5.31 -17.04
N GLN A 210 9.13 -6.60 -17.15
CA GLN A 210 8.14 -7.15 -18.10
C GLN A 210 6.72 -6.75 -17.73
N ALA A 211 6.37 -6.71 -16.43
CA ALA A 211 5.06 -6.25 -15.97
C ALA A 211 4.83 -4.76 -16.29
N VAL A 212 5.86 -3.93 -16.12
CA VAL A 212 5.82 -2.50 -16.49
C VAL A 212 5.65 -2.33 -17.99
N TRP A 213 6.42 -3.07 -18.80
CA TRP A 213 6.26 -3.07 -20.26
C TRP A 213 4.85 -3.45 -20.66
N PHE A 214 4.33 -4.55 -20.13
CA PHE A 214 2.97 -5.03 -20.41
C PHE A 214 1.92 -3.98 -20.07
N ALA A 215 2.01 -3.35 -18.90
CA ALA A 215 1.09 -2.33 -18.45
C ALA A 215 1.14 -1.07 -19.35
N LEU A 216 2.34 -0.59 -19.69
CA LEU A 216 2.51 0.61 -20.54
C LEU A 216 2.00 0.36 -21.96
N LEU A 217 2.26 -0.82 -22.53
CA LEU A 217 1.67 -1.22 -23.82
C LEU A 217 0.14 -1.32 -23.74
N GLY A 218 -0.39 -1.91 -22.67
CA GLY A 218 -1.83 -1.99 -22.41
C GLY A 218 -2.49 -0.62 -22.26
N MET A 219 -1.77 0.36 -21.72
CA MET A 219 -2.22 1.74 -21.68
C MET A 219 -2.16 2.42 -23.06
N GLY A 220 -1.53 1.79 -24.05
CA GLY A 220 -1.42 2.29 -25.42
C GLY A 220 -0.19 3.18 -25.65
N LEU A 221 0.82 3.13 -24.79
CA LEU A 221 2.08 3.83 -25.04
C LEU A 221 2.86 3.13 -26.17
N LYS A 222 3.39 3.90 -27.11
CA LYS A 222 4.19 3.36 -28.21
C LYS A 222 5.47 2.71 -27.70
N PRO A 223 5.91 1.57 -28.26
CA PRO A 223 7.16 0.90 -27.86
C PRO A 223 8.39 1.82 -27.88
N GLU A 224 8.46 2.73 -28.85
CA GLU A 224 9.56 3.71 -29.00
C GLU A 224 9.57 4.72 -27.84
N ALA A 225 8.38 5.16 -27.39
CA ALA A 225 8.24 6.03 -26.25
C ALA A 225 8.65 5.32 -24.94
N ILE A 226 8.27 4.05 -24.79
CA ILE A 226 8.69 3.25 -23.63
C ILE A 226 10.21 3.12 -23.61
N ARG A 227 10.87 2.71 -24.73
CA ARG A 227 12.33 2.60 -24.81
C ARG A 227 13.06 3.90 -24.50
N ARG A 228 12.49 5.04 -24.88
CA ARG A 228 13.07 6.36 -24.64
C ARG A 228 12.96 6.78 -23.17
N GLN A 229 11.87 6.43 -22.49
CA GLN A 229 11.54 6.94 -21.15
C GLN A 229 11.84 5.93 -20.03
N TYR A 230 11.80 4.63 -20.29
CA TYR A 230 11.95 3.60 -19.28
C TYR A 230 13.40 3.13 -19.15
N ASN A 231 14.01 3.43 -18.00
CA ASN A 231 15.33 2.94 -17.61
C ASN A 231 15.22 2.15 -16.30
N PRO A 232 15.13 0.80 -16.35
CA PRO A 232 14.96 -0.02 -15.15
C PRO A 232 16.04 0.19 -14.08
N LYS A 233 17.30 0.43 -14.51
CA LYS A 233 18.42 0.68 -13.59
C LYS A 233 18.29 2.00 -12.83
N ALA A 234 17.86 3.05 -13.53
CA ALA A 234 17.62 4.35 -12.89
C ALA A 234 16.41 4.28 -11.95
N PHE A 235 15.35 3.58 -12.33
CA PHE A 235 14.15 3.44 -11.50
C PHE A 235 14.35 2.53 -10.28
N ALA A 236 15.24 1.53 -10.35
CA ALA A 236 15.62 0.74 -9.17
C ALA A 236 16.22 1.59 -8.04
N LEU A 237 16.82 2.76 -8.36
CA LEU A 237 17.32 3.70 -7.37
C LEU A 237 16.22 4.55 -6.72
N LEU A 238 15.02 4.62 -7.34
CA LEU A 238 13.87 5.34 -6.79
C LEU A 238 13.06 4.47 -5.83
N THR A 239 13.23 3.13 -5.86
CA THR A 239 12.50 2.14 -5.06
C THR A 239 13.42 1.42 -4.06
N ALA A 240 14.67 1.82 -3.92
CA ALA A 240 15.66 1.27 -2.99
C ALA A 240 15.59 1.96 -1.64
#